data_7b7d8c9b315143fd81e44e9d4c7b607a
#
_entry.id   7b7d8c9b315143fd81e44e9d4c7b607a
#
_cell.length_a   1.000
_cell.length_b   1.000
_cell.length_c   1.000
_cell.angle_alpha   90.00
_cell.angle_beta   90.00
_cell.angle_gamma   90.00
#
_symmetry.space_group_name_H-M   'P 1'
#
loop_
_entity.id
_entity.type
_entity.pdbx_description
1 polymer ?
#
loop_
_entity_poly.entity_id
_entity_poly.type
_entity_poly.pdbx_seq_one_letter_code
_entity_poly.pdbx_strand_id
1 'polypeptide(L)'
;MKRIFVTLVLLSGFGLSGAGAQSAQSSRPRVLILYSLNVETDHVLFALDALRFFAELAEKDSLTLDATTNWEDLNDINLKKYQLVVWLNEFPYNQAEREAFEKYMTGGGAWLGFHVSAYNDKTTKWPWFMTFIGGGVFDANSWPPVPAKLIVDDKRSPVTRNLPETFVSPTNEWYRWKPSPRADSHIHVLVTLDPANYPLGIKGLLTYGDIPVVWTNTQYKMVYMNMGHGDKIFTSPVQNTLIENAAEWLLGKGPQSLLGKVE
;
A
#
# COMPACT_ATOMS: atom_id res chain seq x y z
N MET A 1 -27.98 -17.91 89.87
CA MET A 1 -28.10 -17.02 88.71
C MET A 1 -26.80 -17.05 87.88
N LYS A 2 -26.75 -17.82 86.80
CA LYS A 2 -25.55 -17.94 85.93
C LYS A 2 -25.83 -17.05 84.72
N ARG A 3 -24.97 -16.05 84.51
CA ARG A 3 -24.95 -15.19 83.32
C ARG A 3 -24.13 -15.87 82.24
N ILE A 4 -24.76 -16.12 81.09
CA ILE A 4 -24.10 -16.62 79.86
C ILE A 4 -23.70 -15.41 79.03
N PHE A 5 -22.41 -15.26 78.76
CA PHE A 5 -21.86 -14.31 77.79
C PHE A 5 -21.82 -14.98 76.43
N VAL A 6 -22.52 -14.41 75.44
CA VAL A 6 -22.47 -14.80 74.07
C VAL A 6 -21.45 -13.86 73.39
N THR A 7 -20.31 -14.40 72.93
CA THR A 7 -19.31 -13.67 72.19
C THR A 7 -19.69 -13.73 70.70
N LEU A 8 -19.99 -12.56 70.13
CA LEU A 8 -20.26 -12.39 68.70
C LEU A 8 -18.95 -12.25 67.95
N VAL A 9 -18.60 -13.25 67.15
CA VAL A 9 -17.44 -13.19 66.23
C VAL A 9 -17.88 -12.55 64.92
N LEU A 10 -17.44 -11.32 64.66
CA LEU A 10 -17.55 -10.65 63.38
C LEU A 10 -16.51 -11.20 62.41
N LEU A 11 -16.94 -11.98 61.43
CA LEU A 11 -16.13 -12.34 60.24
C LEU A 11 -16.13 -11.18 59.26
N SER A 12 -15.02 -10.45 59.18
CA SER A 12 -14.77 -9.48 58.12
C SER A 12 -14.41 -10.22 56.83
N GLY A 13 -15.37 -10.31 55.93
CA GLY A 13 -15.14 -10.82 54.58
C GLY A 13 -14.31 -9.84 53.76
N PHE A 14 -13.09 -10.21 53.47
CA PHE A 14 -12.27 -9.53 52.44
C PHE A 14 -12.87 -9.85 51.07
N GLY A 15 -13.59 -8.91 50.49
CA GLY A 15 -14.01 -8.94 49.10
C GLY A 15 -12.81 -8.73 48.21
N LEU A 16 -12.29 -9.78 47.56
CA LEU A 16 -11.37 -9.70 46.43
C LEU A 16 -12.14 -9.09 45.24
N SER A 17 -11.99 -7.78 45.04
CA SER A 17 -12.40 -7.11 43.83
C SER A 17 -11.46 -7.60 42.71
N GLY A 18 -11.88 -8.63 42.01
CA GLY A 18 -11.26 -9.02 40.73
C GLY A 18 -11.45 -7.90 39.72
N ALA A 19 -10.46 -7.04 39.58
CA ALA A 19 -10.38 -6.15 38.42
C ALA A 19 -10.21 -7.04 37.17
N GLY A 20 -11.33 -7.35 36.54
CA GLY A 20 -11.32 -7.96 35.21
C GLY A 20 -10.58 -7.01 34.28
N ALA A 21 -9.35 -7.37 33.92
CA ALA A 21 -8.66 -6.75 32.81
C ALA A 21 -9.54 -6.96 31.56
N GLN A 22 -10.33 -5.96 31.21
CA GLN A 22 -11.05 -5.89 29.98
C GLN A 22 -9.96 -5.82 28.91
N SER A 23 -9.63 -6.96 28.26
CA SER A 23 -8.73 -7.00 27.12
C SER A 23 -9.31 -6.02 26.11
N ALA A 24 -8.61 -4.92 25.87
CA ALA A 24 -8.96 -4.00 24.81
C ALA A 24 -8.98 -4.83 23.52
N GLN A 25 -10.18 -5.11 23.03
CA GLN A 25 -10.37 -5.82 21.78
C GLN A 25 -9.74 -4.92 20.73
N SER A 26 -8.54 -5.29 20.23
CA SER A 26 -7.82 -4.56 19.21
C SER A 26 -8.78 -4.36 18.04
N SER A 27 -9.14 -3.12 17.80
CA SER A 27 -10.02 -2.80 16.65
C SER A 27 -9.32 -3.27 15.37
N ARG A 28 -10.09 -3.92 14.49
CA ARG A 28 -9.58 -4.37 13.20
C ARG A 28 -8.96 -3.18 12.45
N PRO A 29 -7.76 -3.30 11.86
CA PRO A 29 -7.21 -2.23 11.05
C PRO A 29 -8.17 -1.85 9.92
N ARG A 30 -8.28 -0.55 9.64
CA ARG A 30 -9.17 -0.04 8.60
C ARG A 30 -8.37 0.41 7.38
N VAL A 31 -8.85 0.03 6.21
CA VAL A 31 -8.29 0.37 4.91
C VAL A 31 -9.31 1.18 4.13
N LEU A 32 -8.90 2.33 3.60
CA LEU A 32 -9.69 3.12 2.66
C LEU A 32 -9.16 2.91 1.25
N ILE A 33 -10.02 2.46 0.33
CA ILE A 33 -9.71 2.35 -1.09
C ILE A 33 -10.40 3.48 -1.84
N LEU A 34 -9.61 4.26 -2.59
CA LEU A 34 -10.12 5.27 -3.52
C LEU A 34 -9.89 4.80 -4.96
N TYR A 35 -10.92 4.95 -5.78
CA TYR A 35 -10.88 4.59 -7.20
C TYR A 35 -11.85 5.46 -8.01
N SER A 36 -11.75 5.41 -9.33
CA SER A 36 -12.60 6.14 -10.24
C SER A 36 -13.23 5.23 -11.27
N LEU A 37 -14.46 5.54 -11.68
CA LEU A 37 -15.17 4.87 -12.77
C LEU A 37 -15.22 5.72 -14.05
N ASN A 38 -14.72 6.96 -13.99
CA ASN A 38 -14.70 7.89 -15.10
C ASN A 38 -13.26 8.08 -15.65
N VAL A 39 -12.60 6.96 -15.89
CA VAL A 39 -11.24 6.87 -16.43
C VAL A 39 -11.22 5.85 -17.56
N GLU A 40 -10.06 5.58 -18.15
CA GLU A 40 -9.89 4.58 -19.20
C GLU A 40 -10.42 3.20 -18.77
N THR A 41 -11.04 2.46 -19.69
CA THR A 41 -11.71 1.18 -19.41
C THR A 41 -10.79 0.17 -18.72
N ASP A 42 -9.54 0.04 -19.17
CA ASP A 42 -8.60 -0.92 -18.58
C ASP A 42 -8.23 -0.56 -17.14
N HIS A 43 -8.20 0.73 -16.80
CA HIS A 43 -8.04 1.19 -15.41
C HIS A 43 -9.27 0.88 -14.55
N VAL A 44 -10.47 0.93 -15.13
CA VAL A 44 -11.71 0.53 -14.42
C VAL A 44 -11.73 -0.97 -14.17
N LEU A 45 -11.39 -1.78 -15.18
CA LEU A 45 -11.32 -3.24 -15.06
C LEU A 45 -10.33 -3.66 -13.97
N PHE A 46 -9.13 -3.06 -13.96
CA PHE A 46 -8.17 -3.26 -12.88
C PHE A 46 -8.77 -2.93 -11.51
N ALA A 47 -9.41 -1.76 -11.36
CA ALA A 47 -9.97 -1.33 -10.07
C ALA A 47 -11.05 -2.29 -9.55
N LEU A 48 -11.91 -2.82 -10.43
CA LEU A 48 -12.94 -3.78 -10.04
C LEU A 48 -12.35 -5.12 -9.57
N ASP A 49 -11.28 -5.61 -10.22
CA ASP A 49 -10.60 -6.82 -9.79
C ASP A 49 -9.79 -6.58 -8.50
N ALA A 50 -9.19 -5.40 -8.35
CA ALA A 50 -8.53 -5.00 -7.11
C ALA A 50 -9.50 -4.96 -5.92
N LEU A 51 -10.70 -4.45 -6.09
CA LEU A 51 -11.72 -4.46 -5.02
C LEU A 51 -12.05 -5.87 -4.55
N ARG A 52 -12.16 -6.85 -5.47
CA ARG A 52 -12.37 -8.27 -5.09
C ARG A 52 -11.17 -8.80 -4.31
N PHE A 53 -9.96 -8.59 -4.84
CA PHE A 53 -8.73 -9.04 -4.20
C PHE A 53 -8.59 -8.47 -2.78
N PHE A 54 -8.82 -7.18 -2.58
CA PHE A 54 -8.74 -6.57 -1.26
C PHE A 54 -9.89 -7.00 -0.33
N ALA A 55 -11.06 -7.34 -0.86
CA ALA A 55 -12.14 -7.91 -0.07
C ALA A 55 -11.77 -9.30 0.49
N GLU A 56 -11.20 -10.17 -0.34
CA GLU A 56 -10.68 -11.48 0.07
C GLU A 56 -9.54 -11.34 1.10
N LEU A 57 -8.62 -10.41 0.87
CA LEU A 57 -7.55 -10.09 1.83
C LEU A 57 -8.11 -9.57 3.16
N ALA A 58 -9.15 -8.75 3.13
CA ALA A 58 -9.77 -8.22 4.34
C ALA A 58 -10.44 -9.32 5.18
N GLU A 59 -11.07 -10.31 4.56
CA GLU A 59 -11.60 -11.48 5.25
C GLU A 59 -10.48 -12.32 5.86
N LYS A 60 -9.45 -12.66 5.08
CA LYS A 60 -8.29 -13.44 5.50
C LYS A 60 -7.58 -12.80 6.70
N ASP A 61 -7.37 -11.49 6.65
CA ASP A 61 -6.53 -10.74 7.58
C ASP A 61 -7.31 -10.02 8.68
N SER A 62 -8.62 -10.20 8.74
CA SER A 62 -9.50 -9.52 9.69
C SER A 62 -9.38 -7.99 9.63
N LEU A 63 -9.44 -7.42 8.42
CA LEU A 63 -9.44 -5.98 8.18
C LEU A 63 -10.87 -5.45 8.08
N THR A 64 -11.03 -4.14 8.24
CA THR A 64 -12.22 -3.41 7.82
C THR A 64 -11.88 -2.65 6.55
N LEU A 65 -12.66 -2.87 5.50
CA LEU A 65 -12.44 -2.28 4.18
C LEU A 65 -13.58 -1.32 3.86
N ASP A 66 -13.22 -0.07 3.55
CA ASP A 66 -14.12 0.91 2.97
C ASP A 66 -13.62 1.28 1.57
N ALA A 67 -14.49 1.32 0.57
CA ALA A 67 -14.16 1.70 -0.79
C ALA A 67 -15.07 2.83 -1.28
N THR A 68 -14.51 3.83 -1.94
CA THR A 68 -15.25 5.01 -2.38
C THR A 68 -14.74 5.52 -3.72
N THR A 69 -15.65 6.10 -4.50
CA THR A 69 -15.34 6.90 -5.69
C THR A 69 -15.37 8.41 -5.41
N ASN A 70 -15.70 8.78 -4.19
CA ASN A 70 -15.71 10.16 -3.76
C ASN A 70 -14.34 10.58 -3.21
N TRP A 71 -13.57 11.31 -3.99
CA TRP A 71 -12.23 11.77 -3.59
C TRP A 71 -12.26 12.82 -2.47
N GLU A 72 -13.39 13.48 -2.21
CA GLU A 72 -13.56 14.36 -1.04
C GLU A 72 -13.47 13.60 0.30
N ASP A 73 -13.51 12.26 0.27
CA ASP A 73 -13.23 11.42 1.43
C ASP A 73 -11.75 11.48 1.85
N LEU A 74 -10.85 12.00 1.01
CA LEU A 74 -9.51 12.45 1.40
C LEU A 74 -9.61 13.77 2.17
N ASN A 75 -9.98 13.68 3.44
CA ASN A 75 -10.06 14.84 4.34
C ASN A 75 -9.56 14.47 5.74
N ASP A 76 -9.15 15.47 6.50
CA ASP A 76 -8.55 15.33 7.84
C ASP A 76 -9.40 14.54 8.84
N ILE A 77 -10.72 14.61 8.73
CA ILE A 77 -11.63 13.93 9.67
C ILE A 77 -11.72 12.44 9.31
N ASN A 78 -11.85 12.16 8.03
CA ASN A 78 -12.06 10.79 7.55
C ASN A 78 -10.76 9.98 7.64
N LEU A 79 -9.63 10.53 7.20
CA LEU A 79 -8.34 9.86 7.15
C LEU A 79 -7.83 9.37 8.52
N LYS A 80 -8.23 10.03 9.62
CA LYS A 80 -7.90 9.57 10.99
C LYS A 80 -8.43 8.19 11.35
N LYS A 81 -9.38 7.67 10.60
CA LYS A 81 -10.01 6.36 10.84
C LYS A 81 -9.20 5.21 10.24
N TYR A 82 -8.27 5.49 9.31
CA TYR A 82 -7.63 4.50 8.46
C TYR A 82 -6.13 4.38 8.75
N GLN A 83 -5.65 3.16 8.81
CA GLN A 83 -4.25 2.82 8.94
C GLN A 83 -3.56 2.71 7.57
N LEU A 84 -4.33 2.45 6.52
CA LEU A 84 -3.85 2.34 5.15
C LEU A 84 -4.85 3.02 4.20
N VAL A 85 -4.32 3.83 3.30
CA VAL A 85 -5.04 4.39 2.15
C VAL A 85 -4.50 3.75 0.87
N VAL A 86 -5.39 3.26 0.03
CA VAL A 86 -5.05 2.64 -1.27
C VAL A 86 -5.63 3.48 -2.39
N TRP A 87 -4.80 3.86 -3.37
CA TRP A 87 -5.26 4.49 -4.61
C TRP A 87 -5.09 3.50 -5.76
N LEU A 88 -6.19 3.19 -6.46
CA LEU A 88 -6.16 2.17 -7.50
C LEU A 88 -5.83 2.75 -8.88
N ASN A 89 -6.61 3.70 -9.38
CA ASN A 89 -6.55 4.09 -10.79
C ASN A 89 -6.71 5.59 -11.02
N GLU A 90 -6.49 6.39 -9.98
CA GLU A 90 -6.64 7.84 -10.03
C GLU A 90 -5.86 8.48 -8.87
N PHE A 91 -5.80 9.80 -8.83
CA PHE A 91 -5.14 10.61 -7.80
C PHE A 91 -5.94 11.89 -7.51
N PRO A 92 -5.71 12.58 -6.36
CA PRO A 92 -6.48 13.77 -6.01
C PRO A 92 -6.11 14.98 -6.91
N TYR A 93 -7.14 15.70 -7.36
CA TYR A 93 -6.97 16.87 -8.22
C TYR A 93 -7.05 18.19 -7.46
N ASN A 94 -7.89 18.28 -6.42
CA ASN A 94 -8.06 19.53 -5.71
C ASN A 94 -7.05 19.70 -4.56
N GLN A 95 -6.82 20.96 -4.19
CA GLN A 95 -5.81 21.33 -3.21
C GLN A 95 -6.12 20.78 -1.81
N ALA A 96 -7.39 20.79 -1.40
CA ALA A 96 -7.78 20.33 -0.06
C ALA A 96 -7.54 18.81 0.13
N GLU A 97 -7.81 18.01 -0.88
CA GLU A 97 -7.53 16.56 -0.88
C GLU A 97 -6.03 16.30 -0.79
N ARG A 98 -5.22 17.05 -1.57
CA ARG A 98 -3.76 16.96 -1.57
C ARG A 98 -3.17 17.31 -0.20
N GLU A 99 -3.59 18.42 0.39
CA GLU A 99 -3.15 18.86 1.71
C GLU A 99 -3.54 17.85 2.81
N ALA A 100 -4.74 17.30 2.76
CA ALA A 100 -5.17 16.27 3.70
C ALA A 100 -4.34 14.99 3.58
N PHE A 101 -4.01 14.58 2.34
CA PHE A 101 -3.13 13.43 2.12
C PHE A 101 -1.70 13.68 2.59
N GLU A 102 -1.11 14.84 2.29
CA GLU A 102 0.22 15.23 2.81
C GLU A 102 0.26 15.13 4.34
N LYS A 103 -0.74 15.70 5.00
CA LYS A 103 -0.84 15.67 6.46
C LYS A 103 -1.02 14.26 7.01
N TYR A 104 -1.81 13.43 6.35
CA TYR A 104 -1.97 12.03 6.72
C TYR A 104 -0.64 11.28 6.63
N MET A 105 0.11 11.42 5.53
CA MET A 105 1.40 10.74 5.34
C MET A 105 2.48 11.26 6.28
N THR A 106 2.58 12.58 6.49
CA THR A 106 3.53 13.18 7.44
C THR A 106 3.19 12.86 8.89
N GLY A 107 1.92 12.57 9.18
CA GLY A 107 1.45 12.08 10.47
C GLY A 107 1.67 10.58 10.71
N GLY A 108 2.34 9.87 9.82
CA GLY A 108 2.65 8.44 9.94
C GLY A 108 1.59 7.51 9.34
N GLY A 109 0.69 8.02 8.53
CA GLY A 109 -0.23 7.22 7.72
C GLY A 109 0.51 6.34 6.71
N ALA A 110 -0.18 5.32 6.16
CA ALA A 110 0.39 4.43 5.15
C ALA A 110 -0.36 4.52 3.82
N TRP A 111 0.37 4.38 2.71
CA TRP A 111 -0.19 4.44 1.37
C TRP A 111 0.30 3.31 0.46
N LEU A 112 -0.64 2.74 -0.29
CA LEU A 112 -0.39 1.82 -1.39
C LEU A 112 -0.98 2.40 -2.67
N GLY A 113 -0.13 2.72 -3.64
CA GLY A 113 -0.57 3.29 -4.91
C GLY A 113 -0.27 2.39 -6.08
N PHE A 114 -1.20 2.36 -7.03
CA PHE A 114 -1.08 1.55 -8.24
C PHE A 114 -1.07 2.44 -9.49
N HIS A 115 -0.19 2.10 -10.43
CA HIS A 115 -0.19 2.58 -11.81
C HIS A 115 -0.38 4.11 -11.93
N VAL A 116 -1.52 4.54 -12.43
CA VAL A 116 -1.87 5.95 -12.61
C VAL A 116 -1.83 6.75 -11.30
N SER A 117 -1.97 6.11 -10.15
CA SER A 117 -1.97 6.82 -8.87
C SER A 117 -0.71 7.66 -8.60
N ALA A 118 0.41 7.33 -9.25
CA ALA A 118 1.64 8.12 -9.19
C ALA A 118 1.88 8.96 -10.45
N TYR A 119 0.96 8.95 -11.43
CA TYR A 119 1.15 9.72 -12.65
C TYR A 119 1.35 11.21 -12.33
N ASN A 120 2.36 11.76 -12.97
CA ASN A 120 2.66 13.18 -12.89
C ASN A 120 3.37 13.60 -14.17
N ASP A 121 3.29 14.87 -14.49
CA ASP A 121 3.95 15.48 -15.61
C ASP A 121 4.44 16.89 -15.24
N LYS A 122 4.97 17.62 -16.22
CA LYS A 122 5.49 18.98 -16.02
C LYS A 122 4.42 20.00 -15.60
N THR A 123 3.15 19.66 -15.74
CA THR A 123 2.00 20.50 -15.32
C THR A 123 1.51 20.18 -13.93
N THR A 124 1.92 19.06 -13.36
CA THR A 124 1.57 18.63 -12.01
C THR A 124 2.15 19.60 -10.99
N LYS A 125 1.29 20.41 -10.36
CA LYS A 125 1.68 21.40 -9.36
C LYS A 125 1.54 20.84 -7.95
N TRP A 126 2.30 19.78 -7.66
CA TRP A 126 2.30 19.15 -6.34
C TRP A 126 3.74 18.75 -5.93
N PRO A 127 4.59 19.72 -5.55
CA PRO A 127 6.01 19.48 -5.28
C PRO A 127 6.28 18.43 -4.20
N TRP A 128 5.46 18.42 -3.14
CA TRP A 128 5.58 17.42 -2.08
C TRP A 128 5.40 16.01 -2.63
N PHE A 129 4.36 15.78 -3.44
CA PHE A 129 4.09 14.46 -4.01
C PHE A 129 5.21 14.01 -4.96
N MET A 130 5.79 14.94 -5.72
CA MET A 130 6.94 14.64 -6.56
C MET A 130 8.11 14.07 -5.76
N THR A 131 8.42 14.71 -4.61
CA THR A 131 9.46 14.20 -3.69
C THR A 131 9.03 12.89 -3.05
N PHE A 132 7.77 12.78 -2.65
CA PHE A 132 7.20 11.59 -2.01
C PHE A 132 7.34 10.32 -2.87
N ILE A 133 7.16 10.43 -4.19
CA ILE A 133 7.27 9.30 -5.13
C ILE A 133 8.67 9.13 -5.73
N GLY A 134 9.66 9.97 -5.38
CA GLY A 134 11.06 9.84 -5.80
C GLY A 134 11.50 10.76 -6.94
N GLY A 135 10.81 11.89 -7.16
CA GLY A 135 11.24 12.94 -8.07
C GLY A 135 11.11 12.65 -9.56
N GLY A 136 10.70 11.44 -9.94
CA GLY A 136 10.54 11.05 -11.33
C GLY A 136 9.27 11.62 -11.95
N VAL A 137 9.39 12.16 -13.17
CA VAL A 137 8.26 12.55 -14.02
C VAL A 137 7.99 11.42 -15.02
N PHE A 138 6.71 11.15 -15.31
CA PHE A 138 6.33 10.22 -16.36
C PHE A 138 7.01 10.61 -17.68
N ASP A 139 7.74 9.67 -18.28
CA ASP A 139 8.52 9.90 -19.51
C ASP A 139 7.95 9.11 -20.69
N ALA A 140 7.62 7.84 -20.48
CA ALA A 140 7.09 6.96 -21.52
C ALA A 140 6.42 5.72 -20.90
N ASN A 141 5.64 5.04 -21.71
CA ASN A 141 5.04 3.74 -21.40
C ASN A 141 5.24 2.75 -22.53
N SER A 142 5.11 1.46 -22.23
CA SER A 142 4.97 0.43 -23.26
C SER A 142 3.54 0.40 -23.79
N TRP A 143 3.36 0.30 -25.09
CA TRP A 143 2.05 0.13 -25.72
C TRP A 143 2.12 -0.84 -26.91
N PRO A 144 1.15 -1.77 -27.12
CA PRO A 144 0.04 -2.10 -26.20
C PRO A 144 0.50 -2.70 -24.88
N PRO A 145 -0.41 -2.88 -23.90
CA PRO A 145 -0.10 -3.62 -22.67
C PRO A 145 0.43 -5.03 -22.98
N VAL A 146 1.49 -5.43 -22.29
CA VAL A 146 2.18 -6.72 -22.51
C VAL A 146 2.65 -7.31 -21.19
N PRO A 147 2.75 -8.64 -21.06
CA PRO A 147 3.43 -9.25 -19.93
C PRO A 147 4.92 -8.92 -19.95
N ALA A 148 5.55 -8.91 -18.78
CA ALA A 148 6.98 -8.68 -18.69
C ALA A 148 7.62 -9.48 -17.56
N LYS A 149 8.88 -9.86 -17.76
CA LYS A 149 9.72 -10.44 -16.72
C LYS A 149 10.22 -9.34 -15.78
N LEU A 150 10.10 -9.56 -14.50
CA LEU A 150 10.54 -8.66 -13.44
C LEU A 150 11.68 -9.29 -12.64
N ILE A 151 12.55 -8.45 -12.11
CA ILE A 151 13.64 -8.80 -11.19
C ILE A 151 13.28 -8.27 -9.82
N VAL A 152 13.42 -9.09 -8.79
CA VAL A 152 13.30 -8.71 -7.39
C VAL A 152 14.66 -8.17 -6.93
N ASP A 153 14.77 -6.84 -6.78
CA ASP A 153 16.01 -6.15 -6.42
C ASP A 153 16.42 -6.38 -4.96
N ASP A 154 15.46 -6.34 -4.05
CA ASP A 154 15.73 -6.64 -2.64
C ASP A 154 14.85 -7.79 -2.13
N LYS A 155 15.47 -8.96 -1.96
CA LYS A 155 14.83 -10.17 -1.43
C LYS A 155 14.70 -10.17 0.09
N ARG A 156 15.32 -9.22 0.80
CA ARG A 156 15.27 -9.12 2.26
C ARG A 156 14.11 -8.26 2.74
N SER A 157 13.55 -7.45 1.85
CA SER A 157 12.39 -6.61 2.18
C SER A 157 11.18 -7.46 2.59
N PRO A 158 10.44 -7.07 3.63
CA PRO A 158 9.16 -7.71 3.97
C PRO A 158 8.17 -7.74 2.80
N VAL A 159 8.21 -6.73 1.93
CA VAL A 159 7.33 -6.62 0.76
C VAL A 159 7.62 -7.69 -0.29
N THR A 160 8.88 -8.09 -0.43
CA THR A 160 9.31 -9.08 -1.42
C THR A 160 9.57 -10.46 -0.84
N ARG A 161 9.20 -10.69 0.43
CA ARG A 161 9.42 -11.99 1.09
C ARG A 161 8.72 -13.12 0.32
N ASN A 162 9.37 -14.28 0.27
CA ASN A 162 8.89 -15.48 -0.40
C ASN A 162 8.71 -15.35 -1.93
N LEU A 163 9.20 -14.27 -2.55
CA LEU A 163 9.20 -14.17 -4.00
C LEU A 163 10.45 -14.84 -4.61
N PRO A 164 10.35 -15.38 -5.83
CA PRO A 164 11.51 -15.82 -6.59
C PRO A 164 12.37 -14.61 -7.00
N GLU A 165 13.59 -14.87 -7.48
CA GLU A 165 14.50 -13.80 -7.97
C GLU A 165 13.92 -13.04 -9.16
N THR A 166 13.20 -13.75 -10.01
CA THR A 166 12.49 -13.20 -11.15
C THR A 166 11.13 -13.85 -11.30
N PHE A 167 10.17 -13.12 -11.85
CA PHE A 167 8.86 -13.67 -12.21
C PHE A 167 8.28 -12.93 -13.42
N VAL A 168 7.32 -13.53 -14.08
CA VAL A 168 6.58 -12.89 -15.17
C VAL A 168 5.32 -12.25 -14.56
N SER A 169 5.24 -10.93 -14.69
CA SER A 169 4.01 -10.18 -14.41
C SER A 169 3.06 -10.33 -15.59
N PRO A 170 1.75 -10.43 -15.34
CA PRO A 170 0.74 -10.47 -16.38
C PRO A 170 0.75 -9.22 -17.28
N THR A 171 -0.09 -9.22 -18.30
CA THR A 171 -0.30 -8.08 -19.19
C THR A 171 -0.54 -6.81 -18.39
N ASN A 172 0.26 -5.79 -18.66
CA ASN A 172 0.23 -4.48 -18.02
C ASN A 172 0.86 -3.43 -18.94
N GLU A 173 0.58 -2.18 -18.70
CA GLU A 173 1.25 -1.03 -19.30
C GLU A 173 2.40 -0.60 -18.40
N TRP A 174 3.64 -0.62 -18.92
CA TRP A 174 4.86 -0.36 -18.13
C TRP A 174 5.29 1.08 -18.28
N TYR A 175 5.41 1.82 -17.17
CA TYR A 175 5.84 3.22 -17.13
C TYR A 175 7.34 3.34 -16.90
N ARG A 176 7.93 4.29 -17.61
CA ARG A 176 9.27 4.79 -17.35
C ARG A 176 9.20 6.19 -16.77
N TRP A 177 10.03 6.43 -15.77
CA TRP A 177 10.15 7.70 -15.06
C TRP A 177 11.49 8.35 -15.33
N LYS A 178 11.55 9.68 -15.39
CA LYS A 178 12.78 10.42 -15.65
C LYS A 178 12.89 11.65 -14.73
N PRO A 179 13.95 11.75 -13.89
CA PRO A 179 14.93 10.68 -13.64
C PRO A 179 14.28 9.39 -13.12
N SER A 180 15.03 8.28 -13.15
CA SER A 180 14.58 7.04 -12.50
C SER A 180 14.38 7.29 -11.01
N PRO A 181 13.31 6.78 -10.37
CA PRO A 181 13.14 6.85 -8.91
C PRO A 181 14.36 6.35 -8.13
N ARG A 182 15.13 5.43 -8.69
CA ARG A 182 16.37 4.93 -8.07
C ARG A 182 17.44 6.03 -7.88
N ALA A 183 17.33 7.15 -8.57
CA ALA A 183 18.27 8.27 -8.41
C ALA A 183 18.04 9.07 -7.12
N ASP A 184 16.89 8.94 -6.49
CA ASP A 184 16.59 9.55 -5.19
C ASP A 184 17.05 8.64 -4.05
N SER A 185 17.89 9.15 -3.16
CA SER A 185 18.46 8.40 -2.03
C SER A 185 17.42 7.96 -0.99
N HIS A 186 16.23 8.55 -0.99
CA HIS A 186 15.13 8.15 -0.11
C HIS A 186 14.27 7.03 -0.72
N ILE A 187 14.46 6.71 -1.99
CA ILE A 187 13.72 5.64 -2.65
C ILE A 187 14.48 4.32 -2.55
N HIS A 188 13.77 3.31 -2.10
CA HIS A 188 14.24 1.95 -2.06
C HIS A 188 13.47 1.11 -3.09
N VAL A 189 14.13 0.78 -4.20
CA VAL A 189 13.55 -0.01 -5.28
C VAL A 189 13.49 -1.48 -4.86
N LEU A 190 12.33 -2.08 -5.04
CA LEU A 190 12.03 -3.45 -4.64
C LEU A 190 11.97 -4.40 -5.83
N VAL A 191 11.44 -3.91 -6.97
CA VAL A 191 11.27 -4.70 -8.19
C VAL A 191 11.51 -3.81 -9.41
N THR A 192 12.24 -4.33 -10.39
CA THR A 192 12.61 -3.64 -11.63
C THR A 192 12.22 -4.49 -12.85
N LEU A 193 11.92 -3.84 -13.97
CA LEU A 193 11.71 -4.49 -15.26
C LEU A 193 13.02 -5.15 -15.74
N ASP A 194 12.99 -6.45 -16.06
CA ASP A 194 14.17 -7.14 -16.57
C ASP A 194 14.58 -6.56 -17.95
N PRO A 195 15.83 -6.09 -18.14
CA PRO A 195 16.30 -5.62 -19.43
C PRO A 195 16.18 -6.64 -20.57
N ALA A 196 16.09 -7.93 -20.26
CA ALA A 196 15.85 -8.98 -21.26
C ALA A 196 14.48 -8.85 -21.96
N ASN A 197 13.56 -8.03 -21.44
CA ASN A 197 12.29 -7.72 -22.11
C ASN A 197 12.45 -6.76 -23.30
N TYR A 198 13.55 -6.00 -23.36
CA TYR A 198 13.68 -4.94 -24.36
C TYR A 198 13.95 -5.51 -25.76
N PRO A 199 13.35 -4.94 -26.81
CA PRO A 199 12.38 -3.84 -26.82
C PRO A 199 10.98 -4.29 -26.37
N LEU A 200 10.28 -3.47 -25.59
CA LEU A 200 8.97 -3.76 -25.04
C LEU A 200 7.92 -2.75 -25.55
N GLY A 201 6.83 -3.27 -26.10
CA GLY A 201 5.80 -2.48 -26.76
C GLY A 201 6.04 -2.32 -28.26
N ILE A 202 5.13 -1.60 -28.93
CA ILE A 202 5.20 -1.30 -30.37
C ILE A 202 5.15 0.21 -30.61
N LYS A 203 4.14 0.91 -30.07
CA LYS A 203 4.00 2.38 -30.20
C LYS A 203 4.79 3.08 -29.09
N GLY A 204 4.52 2.80 -27.84
CA GLY A 204 5.33 3.24 -26.72
C GLY A 204 6.47 2.24 -26.52
N LEU A 205 7.55 2.37 -27.28
CA LEU A 205 8.64 1.39 -27.27
C LEU A 205 9.63 1.70 -26.14
N LEU A 206 9.70 0.82 -25.15
CA LEU A 206 10.74 0.85 -24.13
C LEU A 206 11.93 0.01 -24.62
N THR A 207 13.02 0.66 -25.00
CA THR A 207 14.18 0.02 -25.64
C THR A 207 15.38 -0.17 -24.71
N TYR A 208 15.42 0.57 -23.60
CA TYR A 208 16.55 0.55 -22.64
C TYR A 208 16.15 1.27 -21.35
N GLY A 209 17.02 1.21 -20.38
CA GLY A 209 16.98 1.98 -19.14
C GLY A 209 16.72 1.12 -17.91
N ASP A 210 16.94 1.74 -16.76
CA ASP A 210 16.52 1.24 -15.47
C ASP A 210 15.06 1.65 -15.26
N ILE A 211 14.16 0.68 -15.13
CA ILE A 211 12.72 0.90 -15.02
C ILE A 211 12.21 0.24 -13.74
N PRO A 212 12.33 0.90 -12.58
CA PRO A 212 11.68 0.47 -11.36
C PRO A 212 10.16 0.37 -11.54
N VAL A 213 9.59 -0.71 -11.07
CA VAL A 213 8.14 -0.97 -11.15
C VAL A 213 7.49 -1.11 -9.78
N VAL A 214 8.28 -1.39 -8.73
CA VAL A 214 7.82 -1.36 -7.34
C VAL A 214 8.89 -0.71 -6.48
N TRP A 215 8.50 0.24 -5.65
CA TRP A 215 9.42 0.87 -4.70
C TRP A 215 8.70 1.40 -3.45
N THR A 216 9.49 1.72 -2.44
CA THR A 216 9.08 2.38 -1.21
C THR A 216 9.95 3.61 -0.95
N ASN A 217 9.53 4.46 -0.02
CA ASN A 217 10.27 5.63 0.43
C ASN A 217 10.69 5.42 1.90
N THR A 218 11.95 5.74 2.23
CA THR A 218 12.49 5.56 3.58
C THR A 218 11.98 6.58 4.59
N GLN A 219 11.39 7.69 4.12
CA GLN A 219 10.82 8.75 4.95
C GLN A 219 9.33 8.56 5.21
N TYR A 220 8.63 7.79 4.36
CA TYR A 220 7.18 7.61 4.42
C TYR A 220 6.83 6.12 4.31
N LYS A 221 5.79 5.72 5.03
CA LYS A 221 5.26 4.36 4.96
C LYS A 221 4.41 4.18 3.70
N MET A 222 5.05 3.95 2.57
CA MET A 222 4.40 3.85 1.28
C MET A 222 4.97 2.73 0.43
N VAL A 223 4.16 2.20 -0.47
CA VAL A 223 4.59 1.36 -1.60
C VAL A 223 3.86 1.84 -2.85
N TYR A 224 4.61 2.05 -3.91
CA TYR A 224 4.06 2.22 -5.25
C TYR A 224 4.29 0.96 -6.08
N MET A 225 3.30 0.60 -6.88
CA MET A 225 3.35 -0.50 -7.84
C MET A 225 2.89 -0.03 -9.22
N ASN A 226 3.71 -0.25 -10.25
CA ASN A 226 3.32 0.10 -11.61
C ASN A 226 2.21 -0.78 -12.19
N MET A 227 1.92 -1.92 -11.59
CA MET A 227 0.83 -2.80 -11.98
C MET A 227 -0.51 -2.10 -11.76
N GLY A 228 -1.41 -2.16 -12.77
CA GLY A 228 -2.70 -1.50 -12.64
C GLY A 228 -3.44 -1.23 -13.95
N HIS A 229 -3.10 -1.94 -15.02
CA HIS A 229 -3.74 -1.77 -16.33
C HIS A 229 -4.34 -3.10 -16.83
N GLY A 230 -5.67 -3.14 -16.98
CA GLY A 230 -6.42 -4.29 -17.47
C GLY A 230 -6.81 -5.34 -16.41
N ASP A 231 -7.48 -6.38 -16.87
CA ASP A 231 -8.13 -7.44 -16.07
C ASP A 231 -7.22 -8.64 -15.73
N LYS A 232 -5.93 -8.55 -16.00
CA LYS A 232 -4.99 -9.67 -15.80
C LYS A 232 -4.09 -9.54 -14.58
N ILE A 233 -4.10 -8.40 -13.91
CA ILE A 233 -3.14 -8.06 -12.85
C ILE A 233 -3.14 -9.08 -11.72
N PHE A 234 -4.31 -9.57 -11.31
CA PHE A 234 -4.48 -10.51 -10.21
C PHE A 234 -4.44 -11.99 -10.65
N THR A 235 -4.09 -12.30 -11.90
CA THR A 235 -3.99 -13.69 -12.38
C THR A 235 -2.67 -14.38 -12.03
N SER A 236 -1.67 -13.67 -11.52
CA SER A 236 -0.37 -14.21 -11.09
C SER A 236 -0.31 -14.41 -9.58
N PRO A 237 -0.22 -15.65 -9.07
CA PRO A 237 -0.08 -15.90 -7.63
C PRO A 237 1.15 -15.23 -7.01
N VAL A 238 2.27 -15.15 -7.75
CA VAL A 238 3.50 -14.48 -7.28
C VAL A 238 3.28 -12.99 -7.12
N GLN A 239 2.62 -12.35 -8.09
CA GLN A 239 2.28 -10.93 -8.01
C GLN A 239 1.26 -10.66 -6.90
N ASN A 240 0.28 -11.54 -6.71
CA ASN A 240 -0.67 -11.44 -5.60
C ASN A 240 0.05 -11.48 -4.25
N THR A 241 1.03 -12.39 -4.09
CA THR A 241 1.87 -12.44 -2.88
C THR A 241 2.63 -11.12 -2.65
N LEU A 242 3.15 -10.48 -3.70
CA LEU A 242 3.80 -9.16 -3.60
C LEU A 242 2.84 -8.09 -3.07
N ILE A 243 1.61 -8.06 -3.59
CA ILE A 243 0.58 -7.08 -3.19
C ILE A 243 0.11 -7.34 -1.75
N GLU A 244 -0.14 -8.60 -1.38
CA GLU A 244 -0.47 -9.00 0.00
C GLU A 244 0.63 -8.59 0.98
N ASN A 245 1.89 -8.91 0.68
CA ASN A 245 3.03 -8.56 1.51
C ASN A 245 3.14 -7.04 1.72
N ALA A 246 2.91 -6.24 0.66
CA ALA A 246 2.94 -4.79 0.76
C ALA A 246 1.83 -4.27 1.68
N ALA A 247 0.60 -4.76 1.52
CA ALA A 247 -0.52 -4.36 2.37
C ALA A 247 -0.28 -4.74 3.83
N GLU A 248 0.20 -5.96 4.12
CA GLU A 248 0.53 -6.42 5.46
C GLU A 248 1.64 -5.58 6.10
N TRP A 249 2.72 -5.29 5.35
CA TRP A 249 3.81 -4.44 5.85
C TRP A 249 3.30 -3.03 6.16
N LEU A 250 2.51 -2.42 5.27
CA LEU A 250 1.91 -1.11 5.46
C LEU A 250 0.94 -1.06 6.64
N LEU A 251 0.28 -2.15 6.97
CA LEU A 251 -0.60 -2.27 8.14
C LEU A 251 0.15 -2.59 9.44
N GLY A 252 1.47 -2.71 9.40
CA GLY A 252 2.28 -3.06 10.58
C GLY A 252 2.20 -4.54 10.95
N LYS A 253 1.75 -5.40 10.03
CA LYS A 253 1.72 -6.85 10.18
C LYS A 253 3.02 -7.47 9.66
N GLY A 254 3.41 -8.60 10.23
CA GLY A 254 4.65 -9.29 9.81
C GLY A 254 5.94 -8.51 10.13
N PRO A 255 7.07 -8.88 9.51
CA PRO A 255 8.36 -8.21 9.70
C PRO A 255 8.30 -6.74 9.25
N GLN A 256 8.85 -5.83 10.07
CA GLN A 256 8.79 -4.38 9.80
C GLN A 256 10.12 -3.79 9.31
N SER A 257 11.24 -4.47 9.44
CA SER A 257 12.53 -3.98 8.96
C SER A 257 12.60 -4.03 7.44
N LEU A 258 12.74 -2.89 6.79
CA LEU A 258 13.00 -2.79 5.34
C LEU A 258 14.43 -3.15 5.00
N LEU A 259 15.35 -2.80 5.88
CA LEU A 259 16.76 -3.12 5.77
C LEU A 259 17.04 -4.17 6.85
N GLY A 260 17.48 -5.35 6.46
CA GLY A 260 18.05 -6.28 7.42
C GLY A 260 19.03 -5.50 8.29
N LYS A 261 18.95 -5.62 9.62
CA LYS A 261 19.94 -5.00 10.50
C LYS A 261 21.32 -5.34 9.94
N VAL A 262 22.04 -4.31 9.52
CA VAL A 262 23.46 -4.43 9.25
C VAL A 262 24.08 -4.62 10.64
N GLU A 263 24.41 -5.87 10.98
CA GLU A 263 25.29 -6.18 12.12
C GLU A 263 26.70 -5.77 11.79
#